data_1c3a9c95b0ab807b5346d96e9890f403
#
_entry.id   1c3a9c95b0ab807b5346d96e9890f403
#
_cell.length_a   1.000
_cell.length_b   1.000
_cell.length_c   1.000
_cell.angle_alpha   90.00
_cell.angle_beta   90.00
_cell.angle_gamma   90.00
#
_symmetry.space_group_name_H-M   'P 1'
#
loop_
_entity.id
_entity.type
_entity.pdbx_description
1 polymer ?
#
loop_
_entity_poly.entity_id
_entity_poly.type
_entity_poly.pdbx_seq_one_letter_code
_entity_poly.pdbx_strand_id
1 'polypeptide(L)'
;MNTGTRTPPTTRRMVRLLALFLALLCVSSAPAIGGAKASAAAPAFKVIAFYNGNWDAAHISFVQEANQWFPQIAAQNNFTYTATNNWSQLNTANLAQYQVVIFLDDLPPAAQRPAFQQYMQNGGAWLGFHVSAFNTNPGGWDWYHNQFLGTGAFRNNTWGPTTATLRVEDQTHPSTVRLPSTFTSSVSEWYSWNNDLRNNPNIDILASVDQSSFPLGTDPNQTWRSGYYPIIWTNKNYKMLYANFGHNAMNYETNTPLSSTFASEVQNRFLVDGLLWLGGGGGTTPPPTGGPISPTAWYTVANAGNGKCVDSRSAGTANGTVIQQYACNSSLAQQFQFQPTSGGFVRVNNRNNSARSLDVTNVSTADNAPIQLWTYSGGNNQQWQAVAEAGGTYRLVNRLSGKCLDVPGASTADSVQLVQYACNGSAAQSFRLVQQP
;
A
#
# COMPACT_ATOMS: atom_id res chain seq x y z
N MET A 1 -37.59 71.12 48.69
CA MET A 1 -38.86 70.93 49.45
C MET A 1 -39.02 69.49 49.77
N ASN A 2 -38.96 69.22 51.01
CA ASN A 2 -39.52 68.19 51.88
C ASN A 2 -39.17 66.76 51.57
N THR A 3 -38.29 66.18 52.38
CA THR A 3 -38.41 65.74 53.80
C THR A 3 -39.18 64.45 53.98
N GLY A 4 -38.54 63.55 54.69
CA GLY A 4 -39.20 62.54 55.49
C GLY A 4 -38.50 61.19 55.49
N THR A 5 -37.41 60.99 56.21
CA THR A 5 -37.24 60.47 57.59
C THR A 5 -38.17 59.30 57.97
N ARG A 6 -37.68 58.13 58.29
CA ARG A 6 -37.32 57.59 59.63
C ARG A 6 -37.31 56.08 59.63
N THR A 7 -36.27 55.54 59.96
CA THR A 7 -35.80 54.61 60.99
C THR A 7 -36.79 53.61 61.66
N PRO A 8 -36.15 52.59 62.31
CA PRO A 8 -36.56 51.16 62.38
C PRO A 8 -37.29 50.89 63.73
N PRO A 9 -37.58 49.71 64.14
CA PRO A 9 -36.73 48.65 64.66
C PRO A 9 -37.38 47.25 64.49
N THR A 10 -36.93 46.11 64.79
CA THR A 10 -36.51 45.55 66.12
C THR A 10 -35.98 44.12 65.91
N THR A 11 -35.01 43.86 66.64
CA THR A 11 -34.47 42.55 67.04
C THR A 11 -35.52 41.56 67.48
N ARG A 12 -35.47 40.32 66.98
CA ARG A 12 -35.76 39.15 67.85
C ARG A 12 -34.71 38.07 67.63
N ARG A 13 -33.91 37.84 68.61
CA ARG A 13 -33.16 36.63 68.89
C ARG A 13 -34.12 35.46 68.96
N MET A 14 -33.80 34.40 68.29
CA MET A 14 -34.14 33.07 68.78
C MET A 14 -33.01 32.10 68.54
N VAL A 15 -32.59 31.52 69.61
CA VAL A 15 -31.51 30.58 69.82
C VAL A 15 -32.02 29.20 69.46
N ARG A 16 -31.02 28.37 68.97
CA ARG A 16 -31.04 26.88 68.97
C ARG A 16 -31.42 26.25 67.65
N LEU A 17 -30.79 25.19 67.26
CA LEU A 17 -30.13 24.02 67.88
C LEU A 17 -29.05 23.52 66.95
N LEU A 18 -27.88 23.21 67.53
CA LEU A 18 -26.86 22.39 66.91
C LEU A 18 -27.38 20.96 66.75
N ALA A 19 -27.61 20.51 65.53
CA ALA A 19 -27.70 19.11 65.20
C ALA A 19 -26.49 18.73 64.35
N LEU A 20 -25.54 18.04 64.97
CA LEU A 20 -24.44 17.39 64.29
C LEU A 20 -25.02 16.27 63.43
N PHE A 21 -25.04 16.47 62.10
CA PHE A 21 -25.11 15.37 61.15
C PHE A 21 -23.70 15.07 60.68
N LEU A 22 -23.15 13.98 61.16
CA LEU A 22 -21.96 13.33 60.61
C LEU A 22 -22.40 12.75 59.26
N ALA A 23 -22.14 13.49 58.18
CA ALA A 23 -22.20 12.92 56.83
C ALA A 23 -20.91 12.15 56.60
N LEU A 24 -21.02 10.82 56.67
CA LEU A 24 -20.00 9.90 56.15
C LEU A 24 -19.87 10.16 54.65
N LEU A 25 -18.83 10.89 54.22
CA LEU A 25 -18.39 10.91 52.82
C LEU A 25 -17.77 9.55 52.50
N CYS A 26 -18.57 8.66 51.94
CA CYS A 26 -18.05 7.53 51.18
C CYS A 26 -17.43 8.09 49.91
N VAL A 27 -16.14 8.36 49.95
CA VAL A 27 -15.36 8.56 48.72
C VAL A 27 -15.24 7.20 48.03
N SER A 28 -16.16 6.89 47.13
CA SER A 28 -16.00 5.80 46.17
C SER A 28 -14.89 6.21 45.20
N SER A 29 -13.68 5.75 45.49
CA SER A 29 -12.60 5.75 44.52
C SER A 29 -13.01 4.83 43.37
N ALA A 30 -13.57 5.38 42.28
CA ALA A 30 -13.67 4.67 41.04
C ALA A 30 -12.25 4.30 40.58
N PRO A 31 -11.99 3.03 40.27
CA PRO A 31 -10.70 2.69 39.69
C PRO A 31 -10.57 3.46 38.37
N ALA A 32 -9.50 4.25 38.23
CA ALA A 32 -9.11 4.79 36.95
C ALA A 32 -8.90 3.59 36.01
N ILE A 33 -9.81 3.40 35.09
CA ILE A 33 -9.63 2.47 33.98
C ILE A 33 -8.51 3.11 33.15
N GLY A 34 -7.28 2.72 33.45
CA GLY A 34 -6.14 3.02 32.61
C GLY A 34 -6.45 2.42 31.25
N GLY A 35 -6.77 3.29 30.28
CA GLY A 35 -6.93 2.88 28.89
C GLY A 35 -5.63 2.21 28.47
N ALA A 36 -5.62 0.89 28.38
CA ALA A 36 -4.54 0.17 27.74
C ALA A 36 -4.39 0.79 26.35
N LYS A 37 -3.27 1.46 26.09
CA LYS A 37 -2.90 1.82 24.74
C LYS A 37 -2.92 0.53 23.95
N ALA A 38 -3.81 0.42 22.95
CA ALA A 38 -3.80 -0.70 22.05
C ALA A 38 -2.37 -0.80 21.50
N SER A 39 -1.70 -1.88 21.83
CA SER A 39 -0.39 -2.19 21.26
C SER A 39 -0.60 -2.30 19.76
N ALA A 40 0.17 -1.54 18.98
CA ALA A 40 0.18 -1.71 17.53
C ALA A 40 0.45 -3.20 17.25
N ALA A 41 -0.32 -3.79 16.35
CA ALA A 41 -0.10 -5.18 15.95
C ALA A 41 1.36 -5.33 15.51
N ALA A 42 2.00 -6.42 15.92
CA ALA A 42 3.36 -6.71 15.49
C ALA A 42 3.42 -6.76 13.96
N PRO A 43 4.49 -6.26 13.32
CA PRO A 43 4.62 -6.33 11.88
C PRO A 43 4.58 -7.78 11.42
N ALA A 44 3.90 -8.02 10.29
CA ALA A 44 3.72 -9.37 9.74
C ALA A 44 5.06 -9.98 9.34
N PHE A 45 6.01 -9.16 8.87
CA PHE A 45 7.38 -9.57 8.52
C PHE A 45 8.32 -8.35 8.50
N LYS A 46 9.62 -8.63 8.40
CA LYS A 46 10.67 -7.62 8.36
C LYS A 46 11.47 -7.72 7.07
N VAL A 47 11.75 -6.56 6.49
CA VAL A 47 12.53 -6.39 5.26
C VAL A 47 13.81 -5.64 5.57
N ILE A 48 14.95 -6.12 5.05
CA ILE A 48 16.21 -5.37 5.02
C ILE A 48 16.66 -5.16 3.58
N ALA A 49 17.00 -3.93 3.22
CA ALA A 49 17.50 -3.54 1.92
C ALA A 49 18.97 -3.15 1.99
N PHE A 50 19.77 -3.66 1.07
CA PHE A 50 21.20 -3.36 0.93
C PHE A 50 21.45 -2.58 -0.36
N TYR A 51 22.33 -1.57 -0.29
CA TYR A 51 22.71 -0.71 -1.41
C TYR A 51 24.10 -0.10 -1.20
N ASN A 52 24.73 0.39 -2.25
CA ASN A 52 25.93 1.23 -2.14
C ASN A 52 25.58 2.73 -2.25
N GLY A 53 24.79 3.12 -3.24
CA GLY A 53 24.38 4.50 -3.46
C GLY A 53 25.52 5.42 -3.91
N ASN A 54 26.54 4.88 -4.56
CA ASN A 54 27.73 5.62 -4.98
C ASN A 54 28.20 5.28 -6.42
N TRP A 55 27.32 4.69 -7.21
CA TRP A 55 27.53 4.42 -8.63
C TRP A 55 27.18 5.62 -9.51
N ASP A 56 26.72 5.34 -10.70
CA ASP A 56 26.14 6.31 -11.61
C ASP A 56 24.93 7.05 -11.00
N ALA A 57 24.70 8.31 -11.41
CA ALA A 57 23.65 9.16 -10.89
C ALA A 57 22.23 8.58 -11.06
N ALA A 58 22.00 7.79 -12.11
CA ALA A 58 20.72 7.13 -12.35
C ALA A 58 20.40 6.09 -11.30
N HIS A 59 21.40 5.28 -10.91
CA HIS A 59 21.30 4.28 -9.85
C HIS A 59 21.14 4.94 -8.47
N ILE A 60 21.89 6.00 -8.20
CA ILE A 60 21.78 6.79 -6.97
C ILE A 60 20.37 7.36 -6.83
N SER A 61 19.83 7.94 -7.91
CA SER A 61 18.46 8.46 -7.95
C SER A 61 17.43 7.39 -7.60
N PHE A 62 17.53 6.20 -8.20
CA PHE A 62 16.65 5.07 -7.86
C PHE A 62 16.76 4.66 -6.40
N VAL A 63 17.97 4.52 -5.86
CA VAL A 63 18.18 4.12 -4.45
C VAL A 63 17.57 5.14 -3.49
N GLN A 64 17.74 6.43 -3.76
CA GLN A 64 17.13 7.51 -2.96
C GLN A 64 15.61 7.45 -2.99
N GLU A 65 15.04 7.26 -4.17
CA GLU A 65 13.60 7.13 -4.38
C GLU A 65 13.04 5.87 -3.69
N ALA A 66 13.70 4.73 -3.83
CA ALA A 66 13.34 3.48 -3.19
C ALA A 66 13.30 3.61 -1.66
N ASN A 67 14.30 4.27 -1.09
CA ASN A 67 14.38 4.50 0.37
C ASN A 67 13.34 5.52 0.89
N GLN A 68 12.65 6.24 0.00
CA GLN A 68 11.47 7.05 0.34
C GLN A 68 10.17 6.26 0.14
N TRP A 69 10.09 5.44 -0.90
CA TRP A 69 8.88 4.71 -1.28
C TRP A 69 8.62 3.49 -0.39
N PHE A 70 9.62 2.61 -0.18
CA PHE A 70 9.44 1.39 0.60
C PHE A 70 8.98 1.60 2.06
N PRO A 71 9.45 2.60 2.81
CA PRO A 71 8.91 2.88 4.14
C PRO A 71 7.41 3.20 4.15
N GLN A 72 6.92 3.91 3.11
CA GLN A 72 5.49 4.22 2.97
C GLN A 72 4.69 2.95 2.71
N ILE A 73 5.17 2.09 1.80
CA ILE A 73 4.55 0.80 1.50
C ILE A 73 4.59 -0.12 2.72
N ALA A 74 5.67 -0.13 3.48
CA ALA A 74 5.80 -0.91 4.71
C ALA A 74 4.74 -0.51 5.75
N ALA A 75 4.57 0.78 5.98
CA ALA A 75 3.55 1.30 6.88
C ALA A 75 2.12 0.95 6.43
N GLN A 76 1.87 0.97 5.11
CA GLN A 76 0.57 0.66 4.52
C GLN A 76 0.23 -0.85 4.56
N ASN A 77 1.24 -1.72 4.60
CA ASN A 77 1.08 -3.17 4.46
C ASN A 77 1.57 -3.98 5.68
N ASN A 78 1.70 -3.34 6.82
CA ASN A 78 2.04 -3.97 8.11
C ASN A 78 3.33 -4.80 8.08
N PHE A 79 4.39 -4.29 7.42
CA PHE A 79 5.72 -4.86 7.56
C PHE A 79 6.73 -3.76 7.95
N THR A 80 7.93 -4.13 8.38
CA THR A 80 9.00 -3.15 8.62
C THR A 80 9.99 -3.16 7.48
N TYR A 81 10.52 -1.96 7.18
CA TYR A 81 11.58 -1.76 6.21
C TYR A 81 12.78 -1.11 6.88
N THR A 82 13.94 -1.70 6.69
CA THR A 82 15.24 -1.16 7.11
C THR A 82 16.15 -1.13 5.91
N ALA A 83 16.89 -0.05 5.69
CA ALA A 83 17.85 0.06 4.62
C ALA A 83 19.25 0.35 5.17
N THR A 84 20.29 -0.19 4.53
CA THR A 84 21.67 0.01 4.95
C THR A 84 22.64 -0.08 3.77
N ASN A 85 23.64 0.80 3.76
CA ASN A 85 24.77 0.72 2.86
C ASN A 85 25.97 -0.01 3.50
N ASN A 86 25.82 -0.48 4.72
CA ASN A 86 26.82 -1.27 5.40
C ASN A 86 26.65 -2.76 5.12
N TRP A 87 27.33 -3.26 4.11
CA TRP A 87 27.27 -4.65 3.70
C TRP A 87 27.79 -5.63 4.76
N SER A 88 28.54 -5.21 5.78
CA SER A 88 28.92 -6.10 6.89
C SER A 88 27.72 -6.60 7.70
N GLN A 89 26.57 -5.91 7.60
CA GLN A 89 25.31 -6.37 8.18
C GLN A 89 24.70 -7.55 7.41
N LEU A 90 25.15 -7.85 6.19
CA LEU A 90 24.76 -9.04 5.46
C LEU A 90 25.59 -10.24 6.00
N ASN A 91 25.17 -10.71 7.16
CA ASN A 91 25.74 -11.84 7.87
C ASN A 91 24.62 -12.72 8.44
N THR A 92 24.92 -13.98 8.71
CA THR A 92 23.92 -14.99 9.11
C THR A 92 23.11 -14.57 10.35
N ALA A 93 23.77 -13.99 11.36
CA ALA A 93 23.10 -13.59 12.61
C ALA A 93 22.09 -12.45 12.39
N ASN A 94 22.46 -11.46 11.59
CA ASN A 94 21.56 -10.34 11.28
C ASN A 94 20.43 -10.78 10.35
N LEU A 95 20.74 -11.53 9.29
CA LEU A 95 19.73 -11.98 8.32
C LEU A 95 18.67 -12.90 8.94
N ALA A 96 18.98 -13.63 10.00
CA ALA A 96 18.01 -14.45 10.74
C ALA A 96 16.82 -13.65 11.32
N GLN A 97 16.93 -12.34 11.39
CA GLN A 97 15.89 -11.45 11.91
C GLN A 97 14.89 -10.99 10.84
N TYR A 98 15.20 -11.22 9.56
CA TYR A 98 14.43 -10.69 8.42
C TYR A 98 13.88 -11.81 7.55
N GLN A 99 12.66 -11.65 7.09
CA GLN A 99 12.01 -12.57 6.17
C GLN A 99 12.36 -12.27 4.72
N VAL A 100 12.65 -10.99 4.39
CA VAL A 100 12.96 -10.58 3.02
C VAL A 100 14.24 -9.74 3.02
N VAL A 101 15.14 -10.07 2.11
CA VAL A 101 16.32 -9.28 1.76
C VAL A 101 16.08 -8.61 0.42
N ILE A 102 16.35 -7.31 0.30
CA ILE A 102 16.32 -6.58 -0.97
C ILE A 102 17.73 -6.16 -1.36
N PHE A 103 18.08 -6.34 -2.63
CA PHE A 103 19.24 -5.67 -3.21
C PHE A 103 18.76 -4.53 -4.09
N LEU A 104 18.99 -3.31 -3.61
CA LEU A 104 18.66 -2.08 -4.35
C LEU A 104 19.82 -1.76 -5.28
N ASP A 105 19.73 -2.30 -6.49
CA ASP A 105 20.60 -1.95 -7.59
C ASP A 105 22.09 -2.18 -7.30
N ASP A 106 22.39 -3.28 -6.59
CA ASP A 106 23.76 -3.62 -6.20
C ASP A 106 23.91 -5.11 -5.87
N LEU A 107 25.17 -5.52 -5.66
CA LEU A 107 25.60 -6.87 -5.31
C LEU A 107 26.47 -6.85 -4.05
N PRO A 108 26.36 -7.89 -3.18
CA PRO A 108 27.22 -7.98 -2.01
C PRO A 108 28.70 -8.21 -2.39
N PRO A 109 29.62 -7.58 -1.65
CA PRO A 109 31.03 -7.91 -1.72
C PRO A 109 31.28 -9.40 -1.50
N ALA A 110 32.38 -9.92 -2.04
CA ALA A 110 32.66 -11.36 -2.03
C ALA A 110 32.62 -11.99 -0.63
N ALA A 111 33.04 -11.27 0.41
CA ALA A 111 33.05 -11.75 1.78
C ALA A 111 31.65 -12.02 2.36
N GLN A 112 30.61 -11.33 1.88
CA GLN A 112 29.23 -11.45 2.34
C GLN A 112 28.40 -12.47 1.55
N ARG A 113 28.85 -12.88 0.36
CA ARG A 113 28.14 -13.81 -0.54
C ARG A 113 27.75 -15.15 0.12
N PRO A 114 28.64 -15.80 0.92
CA PRO A 114 28.27 -17.06 1.58
C PRO A 114 27.09 -16.91 2.55
N ALA A 115 27.02 -15.81 3.29
CA ALA A 115 25.92 -15.56 4.23
C ALA A 115 24.58 -15.39 3.51
N PHE A 116 24.56 -14.68 2.37
CA PHE A 116 23.37 -14.55 1.56
C PHE A 116 22.95 -15.89 0.94
N GLN A 117 23.89 -16.64 0.38
CA GLN A 117 23.59 -17.96 -0.17
C GLN A 117 23.00 -18.89 0.88
N GLN A 118 23.56 -18.93 2.07
CA GLN A 118 23.04 -19.72 3.19
C GLN A 118 21.64 -19.26 3.61
N TYR A 119 21.39 -17.94 3.65
CA TYR A 119 20.08 -17.37 3.95
C TYR A 119 19.01 -17.85 2.95
N MET A 120 19.31 -17.82 1.65
CA MET A 120 18.39 -18.30 0.62
C MET A 120 18.18 -19.82 0.67
N GLN A 121 19.23 -20.58 0.90
CA GLN A 121 19.15 -22.06 1.05
C GLN A 121 18.36 -22.49 2.28
N ASN A 122 18.33 -21.66 3.31
CA ASN A 122 17.53 -21.87 4.52
C ASN A 122 16.07 -21.36 4.40
N GLY A 123 15.61 -21.01 3.19
CA GLY A 123 14.23 -20.59 2.95
C GLY A 123 13.97 -19.08 3.14
N GLY A 124 15.01 -18.27 3.20
CA GLY A 124 14.90 -16.81 3.13
C GLY A 124 14.31 -16.35 1.80
N ALA A 125 13.83 -15.12 1.74
CA ALA A 125 13.26 -14.55 0.54
C ALA A 125 14.04 -13.32 0.05
N TRP A 126 14.03 -13.10 -1.28
CA TRP A 126 14.81 -12.02 -1.89
C TRP A 126 14.07 -11.31 -3.02
N LEU A 127 14.26 -9.98 -3.08
CA LEU A 127 13.89 -9.14 -4.21
C LEU A 127 15.13 -8.40 -4.71
N GLY A 128 15.44 -8.54 -5.99
CA GLY A 128 16.56 -7.86 -6.62
C GLY A 128 16.14 -6.90 -7.71
N PHE A 129 16.86 -5.79 -7.78
CA PHE A 129 16.66 -4.77 -8.79
C PHE A 129 17.89 -4.64 -9.69
N HIS A 130 17.66 -4.49 -10.98
CA HIS A 130 18.59 -4.04 -12.03
C HIS A 130 20.02 -4.58 -11.88
N VAL A 131 20.97 -3.78 -11.34
CA VAL A 131 22.38 -4.18 -11.20
C VAL A 131 22.56 -5.40 -10.29
N SER A 132 21.56 -5.74 -9.47
CA SER A 132 21.65 -6.96 -8.66
C SER A 132 21.80 -8.25 -9.50
N ALA A 133 21.51 -8.21 -10.81
CA ALA A 133 21.81 -9.32 -11.72
C ALA A 133 22.98 -9.02 -12.69
N PHE A 134 23.51 -7.80 -12.70
CA PHE A 134 24.60 -7.45 -13.59
C PHE A 134 25.88 -8.20 -13.25
N ASN A 135 26.50 -8.81 -14.24
CA ASN A 135 27.84 -9.35 -14.11
C ASN A 135 28.47 -9.62 -15.49
N THR A 136 29.78 -9.48 -15.58
CA THR A 136 30.59 -9.85 -16.76
C THR A 136 31.39 -11.14 -16.52
N ASN A 137 31.40 -11.64 -15.29
CA ASN A 137 32.10 -12.88 -14.90
C ASN A 137 31.21 -13.72 -13.99
N PRO A 138 30.29 -14.54 -14.53
CA PRO A 138 29.37 -15.36 -13.72
C PRO A 138 30.09 -16.38 -12.85
N GLY A 139 31.29 -16.85 -13.23
CA GLY A 139 32.09 -17.77 -12.42
C GLY A 139 32.54 -17.19 -11.08
N GLY A 140 32.58 -15.86 -10.93
CA GLY A 140 32.92 -15.20 -9.67
C GLY A 140 31.90 -15.43 -8.54
N TRP A 141 30.68 -15.82 -8.89
CA TRP A 141 29.62 -16.29 -7.97
C TRP A 141 28.66 -17.20 -8.70
N ASP A 142 29.13 -18.38 -9.09
CA ASP A 142 28.45 -19.32 -9.98
C ASP A 142 27.03 -19.67 -9.50
N TRP A 143 26.89 -20.00 -8.21
CA TRP A 143 25.58 -20.29 -7.63
C TRP A 143 24.57 -19.17 -7.90
N TYR A 144 24.98 -17.89 -7.71
CA TYR A 144 24.08 -16.75 -7.85
C TYR A 144 23.66 -16.52 -9.30
N HIS A 145 24.62 -16.50 -10.22
CA HIS A 145 24.34 -16.13 -11.61
C HIS A 145 23.78 -17.28 -12.45
N ASN A 146 24.22 -18.51 -12.19
CA ASN A 146 23.81 -19.65 -13.01
C ASN A 146 22.69 -20.48 -12.40
N GLN A 147 22.63 -20.63 -11.05
CA GLN A 147 21.62 -21.46 -10.40
C GLN A 147 20.47 -20.64 -9.81
N PHE A 148 20.77 -19.52 -9.15
CA PHE A 148 19.77 -18.70 -8.45
C PHE A 148 19.06 -17.76 -9.42
N LEU A 149 19.78 -16.95 -10.19
CA LEU A 149 19.20 -16.07 -11.22
C LEU A 149 18.94 -16.76 -12.56
N GLY A 150 19.80 -17.71 -12.94
CA GLY A 150 19.75 -18.43 -14.20
C GLY A 150 20.29 -17.65 -15.41
N THR A 151 20.69 -16.40 -15.23
CA THR A 151 21.05 -15.45 -16.30
C THR A 151 22.36 -15.76 -17.02
N GLY A 152 23.31 -16.46 -16.36
CA GLY A 152 24.69 -16.45 -16.81
C GLY A 152 25.27 -15.03 -16.76
N ALA A 153 26.00 -14.64 -17.81
CA ALA A 153 26.55 -13.29 -17.91
C ALA A 153 25.54 -12.29 -18.47
N PHE A 154 25.67 -11.04 -18.03
CA PHE A 154 25.10 -9.89 -18.71
C PHE A 154 25.62 -9.82 -20.15
N ARG A 155 24.75 -9.50 -21.10
CA ARG A 155 25.09 -9.48 -22.51
C ARG A 155 25.07 -8.07 -23.09
N ASN A 156 23.98 -7.36 -22.82
CA ASN A 156 23.73 -6.05 -23.40
C ASN A 156 22.62 -5.30 -22.67
N ASN A 157 22.49 -4.00 -22.87
CA ASN A 157 21.44 -3.15 -22.34
C ASN A 157 20.96 -2.15 -23.40
N THR A 158 19.81 -1.52 -23.14
CA THR A 158 19.36 -0.33 -23.87
C THR A 158 20.15 0.88 -23.37
N TRP A 159 21.00 1.44 -24.16
CA TRP A 159 21.58 2.75 -23.84
C TRP A 159 20.51 3.84 -23.99
N GLY A 160 20.37 4.64 -22.95
CA GLY A 160 19.28 5.59 -22.83
C GLY A 160 18.05 4.93 -22.20
N PRO A 161 17.79 5.25 -20.92
CA PRO A 161 16.65 4.72 -20.20
C PRO A 161 15.33 5.10 -20.90
N THR A 162 14.42 4.13 -20.99
CA THR A 162 13.14 4.31 -21.67
C THR A 162 12.03 3.48 -21.04
N THR A 163 10.78 3.83 -21.31
CA THR A 163 9.64 2.98 -21.01
C THR A 163 9.56 1.81 -21.99
N ALA A 164 8.96 0.72 -21.58
CA ALA A 164 8.61 -0.39 -22.46
C ALA A 164 7.20 -0.90 -22.14
N THR A 165 6.53 -1.49 -23.13
CA THR A 165 5.36 -2.32 -22.83
C THR A 165 5.85 -3.67 -22.35
N LEU A 166 5.45 -4.05 -21.14
CA LEU A 166 5.72 -5.36 -20.59
C LEU A 166 4.52 -6.26 -20.82
N ARG A 167 4.78 -7.49 -21.26
CA ARG A 167 3.80 -8.57 -21.36
C ARG A 167 3.92 -9.43 -20.12
N VAL A 168 2.82 -9.66 -19.43
CA VAL A 168 2.74 -10.59 -18.29
C VAL A 168 2.61 -12.00 -18.86
N GLU A 169 3.61 -12.84 -18.61
CA GLU A 169 3.70 -14.22 -19.12
C GLU A 169 2.98 -15.20 -18.19
N ASP A 170 3.03 -14.98 -16.89
CA ASP A 170 2.31 -15.74 -15.89
C ASP A 170 1.37 -14.83 -15.08
N GLN A 171 0.08 -14.97 -15.31
CA GLN A 171 -0.98 -14.28 -14.56
C GLN A 171 -1.50 -15.08 -13.36
N THR A 172 -0.86 -16.18 -13.00
CA THR A 172 -1.24 -17.01 -11.85
C THR A 172 -0.35 -16.80 -10.64
N HIS A 173 0.86 -16.27 -10.85
CA HIS A 173 1.78 -15.98 -9.75
C HIS A 173 1.24 -14.84 -8.85
N PRO A 174 1.37 -14.95 -7.50
CA PRO A 174 0.84 -13.95 -6.58
C PRO A 174 1.24 -12.50 -6.86
N SER A 175 2.43 -12.26 -7.40
CA SER A 175 2.90 -10.91 -7.74
C SER A 175 2.31 -10.35 -9.04
N THR A 176 1.76 -11.19 -9.91
CA THR A 176 1.30 -10.79 -11.25
C THR A 176 -0.20 -11.03 -11.51
N VAL A 177 -0.85 -11.82 -10.65
CA VAL A 177 -2.27 -12.19 -10.79
C VAL A 177 -3.21 -10.98 -10.89
N ARG A 178 -2.82 -9.83 -10.33
CA ARG A 178 -3.59 -8.58 -10.40
C ARG A 178 -3.16 -7.63 -11.51
N LEU A 179 -2.21 -8.03 -12.34
CA LEU A 179 -1.74 -7.19 -13.44
C LEU A 179 -2.58 -7.43 -14.71
N PRO A 180 -2.75 -6.43 -15.56
CA PRO A 180 -3.26 -6.63 -16.92
C PRO A 180 -2.27 -7.48 -17.73
N SER A 181 -2.73 -8.10 -18.82
CA SER A 181 -1.87 -8.91 -19.70
C SER A 181 -0.68 -8.14 -20.28
N THR A 182 -0.83 -6.84 -20.42
CA THR A 182 0.25 -5.92 -20.81
C THR A 182 0.14 -4.62 -20.03
N PHE A 183 1.28 -3.96 -19.76
CA PHE A 183 1.31 -2.63 -19.14
C PHE A 183 2.56 -1.87 -19.56
N THR A 184 2.49 -0.55 -19.52
CA THR A 184 3.67 0.31 -19.71
C THR A 184 4.44 0.42 -18.40
N SER A 185 5.74 0.12 -18.47
CA SER A 185 6.67 0.26 -17.34
C SER A 185 6.96 1.72 -17.02
N SER A 186 7.53 1.97 -15.85
CA SER A 186 8.36 3.17 -15.66
C SER A 186 9.61 3.11 -16.52
N VAL A 187 10.29 4.24 -16.64
CA VAL A 187 11.58 4.30 -17.34
C VAL A 187 12.60 3.43 -16.63
N SER A 188 13.35 2.65 -17.40
CA SER A 188 14.51 1.88 -16.94
C SER A 188 15.46 1.60 -18.10
N GLU A 189 16.63 1.09 -17.77
CA GLU A 189 17.59 0.53 -18.71
C GLU A 189 17.39 -0.99 -18.78
N TRP A 190 17.06 -1.51 -19.95
CA TRP A 190 16.66 -2.92 -20.10
C TRP A 190 17.85 -3.80 -20.40
N TYR A 191 18.02 -4.87 -19.62
CA TYR A 191 19.11 -5.83 -19.75
C TYR A 191 18.73 -7.02 -20.61
N SER A 192 19.73 -7.60 -21.28
CA SER A 192 19.67 -8.92 -21.89
C SER A 192 20.79 -9.82 -21.37
N TRP A 193 20.57 -11.12 -21.44
CA TRP A 193 21.39 -12.15 -20.80
C TRP A 193 21.98 -13.12 -21.82
N ASN A 194 23.09 -13.76 -21.49
CA ASN A 194 23.68 -14.79 -22.33
C ASN A 194 22.85 -16.09 -22.34
N ASN A 195 22.25 -16.44 -21.21
CA ASN A 195 21.36 -17.58 -21.12
C ASN A 195 19.93 -17.20 -21.55
N ASP A 196 19.29 -18.07 -22.32
CA ASP A 196 17.85 -17.97 -22.53
C ASP A 196 17.13 -18.60 -21.35
N LEU A 197 16.52 -17.78 -20.51
CA LEU A 197 15.86 -18.22 -19.28
C LEU A 197 14.70 -19.20 -19.53
N ARG A 198 14.12 -19.23 -20.75
CA ARG A 198 13.08 -20.20 -21.13
C ARG A 198 13.58 -21.64 -21.14
N ASN A 199 14.88 -21.83 -21.32
CA ASN A 199 15.52 -23.16 -21.33
C ASN A 199 15.86 -23.65 -19.92
N ASN A 200 15.68 -22.83 -18.87
CA ASN A 200 15.90 -23.22 -17.49
C ASN A 200 14.59 -23.68 -16.84
N PRO A 201 14.40 -24.96 -16.55
CA PRO A 201 13.15 -25.51 -16.01
C PRO A 201 12.83 -24.99 -14.59
N ASN A 202 13.81 -24.42 -13.92
CA ASN A 202 13.66 -23.85 -12.57
C ASN A 202 13.23 -22.38 -12.58
N ILE A 203 13.24 -21.71 -13.73
CA ILE A 203 12.84 -20.29 -13.84
C ILE A 203 11.43 -20.21 -14.36
N ASP A 204 10.60 -19.41 -13.67
CA ASP A 204 9.30 -18.98 -14.17
C ASP A 204 9.39 -17.49 -14.54
N ILE A 205 9.20 -17.20 -15.82
CA ILE A 205 9.22 -15.84 -16.34
C ILE A 205 7.84 -15.23 -16.08
N LEU A 206 7.81 -14.16 -15.33
CA LEU A 206 6.58 -13.47 -14.94
C LEU A 206 6.21 -12.35 -15.91
N ALA A 207 7.22 -11.64 -16.47
CA ALA A 207 7.00 -10.65 -17.51
C ALA A 207 8.24 -10.47 -18.40
N SER A 208 7.97 -10.17 -19.67
CA SER A 208 8.97 -9.84 -20.68
C SER A 208 8.64 -8.54 -21.40
N VAL A 209 9.64 -7.95 -22.07
CA VAL A 209 9.39 -6.80 -22.95
C VAL A 209 8.62 -7.25 -24.18
N ASP A 210 7.55 -6.54 -24.52
CA ASP A 210 6.88 -6.68 -25.81
C ASP A 210 7.78 -6.08 -26.90
N GLN A 211 8.31 -6.92 -27.77
CA GLN A 211 9.26 -6.52 -28.83
C GLN A 211 8.70 -5.45 -29.75
N SER A 212 7.38 -5.42 -29.98
CA SER A 212 6.74 -4.42 -30.86
C SER A 212 6.79 -3.00 -30.27
N SER A 213 6.98 -2.87 -28.95
CA SER A 213 7.05 -1.62 -28.22
C SER A 213 8.47 -1.20 -27.86
N PHE A 214 9.42 -2.09 -28.11
CA PHE A 214 10.80 -1.85 -27.71
C PHE A 214 11.42 -0.84 -28.65
N PRO A 215 11.92 0.30 -28.15
CA PRO A 215 12.59 1.27 -29.01
C PRO A 215 13.96 0.73 -29.37
N LEU A 216 14.00 -0.08 -30.45
CA LEU A 216 15.23 -0.47 -31.10
C LEU A 216 15.98 0.81 -31.46
N GLY A 217 17.16 1.02 -30.86
CA GLY A 217 18.04 2.08 -31.32
C GLY A 217 18.10 3.35 -30.48
N THR A 218 17.96 3.25 -29.19
CA THR A 218 18.48 4.31 -28.31
C THR A 218 20.01 4.42 -28.40
N ASP A 219 20.71 3.33 -28.76
CA ASP A 219 22.09 3.33 -29.25
C ASP A 219 22.11 2.75 -30.67
N PRO A 220 22.51 3.53 -31.69
CA PRO A 220 22.60 3.07 -33.08
C PRO A 220 23.65 1.96 -33.28
N ASN A 221 24.55 1.76 -32.33
CA ASN A 221 25.59 0.72 -32.37
C ASN A 221 25.11 -0.59 -31.68
N GLN A 222 23.98 -0.58 -31.00
CA GLN A 222 23.44 -1.79 -30.36
C GLN A 222 22.46 -2.52 -31.28
N THR A 223 22.88 -3.68 -31.69
CA THR A 223 21.98 -4.65 -32.34
C THR A 223 21.25 -5.43 -31.25
N TRP A 224 20.04 -5.00 -30.88
CA TRP A 224 19.12 -5.87 -30.14
C TRP A 224 18.81 -7.04 -31.05
N ARG A 225 19.24 -8.19 -30.62
CA ARG A 225 18.93 -9.40 -31.38
C ARG A 225 17.43 -9.62 -31.28
N SER A 226 16.82 -9.99 -32.39
CA SER A 226 15.46 -10.54 -32.39
C SER A 226 15.40 -11.61 -31.32
N GLY A 227 14.91 -11.29 -30.14
CA GLY A 227 15.08 -12.12 -28.98
C GLY A 227 13.92 -11.96 -28.02
N TYR A 228 14.04 -12.67 -26.99
CA TYR A 228 13.14 -12.67 -25.86
C TYR A 228 13.83 -11.98 -24.69
N TYR A 229 13.15 -11.01 -24.09
CA TYR A 229 13.73 -10.13 -23.07
C TYR A 229 12.96 -10.27 -21.74
N PRO A 230 13.27 -11.28 -20.91
CA PRO A 230 12.66 -11.44 -19.61
C PRO A 230 13.13 -10.30 -18.69
N ILE A 231 12.18 -9.64 -18.04
CA ILE A 231 12.40 -8.49 -17.19
C ILE A 231 12.05 -8.79 -15.73
N ILE A 232 11.07 -9.68 -15.52
CA ILE A 232 10.64 -10.12 -14.21
C ILE A 232 10.57 -11.65 -14.22
N TRP A 233 11.21 -12.27 -13.22
CA TRP A 233 11.11 -13.73 -13.06
C TRP A 233 11.30 -14.17 -11.61
N THR A 234 10.95 -15.41 -11.35
CA THR A 234 11.17 -16.13 -10.10
C THR A 234 11.88 -17.47 -10.35
N ASN A 235 12.36 -18.11 -9.28
CA ASN A 235 13.01 -19.42 -9.32
C ASN A 235 12.24 -20.39 -8.43
N LYS A 236 11.84 -21.54 -8.96
CA LYS A 236 11.04 -22.56 -8.26
C LYS A 236 11.72 -23.14 -7.01
N ASN A 237 13.05 -23.10 -6.97
CA ASN A 237 13.84 -23.63 -5.87
C ASN A 237 14.08 -22.62 -4.74
N TYR A 238 13.78 -21.32 -4.98
CA TYR A 238 14.04 -20.23 -4.06
C TYR A 238 12.88 -19.25 -4.04
N LYS A 239 12.58 -18.70 -2.88
CA LYS A 239 11.58 -17.65 -2.73
C LYS A 239 12.18 -16.30 -3.14
N MET A 240 12.18 -16.02 -4.44
CA MET A 240 12.86 -14.87 -4.98
C MET A 240 12.07 -14.20 -6.11
N LEU A 241 12.28 -12.91 -6.28
CA LEU A 241 11.87 -12.13 -7.44
C LEU A 241 13.06 -11.30 -7.92
N TYR A 242 13.26 -11.26 -9.20
CA TYR A 242 14.09 -10.24 -9.83
C TYR A 242 13.23 -9.34 -10.72
N ALA A 243 13.51 -8.05 -10.70
CA ALA A 243 12.87 -7.06 -11.55
C ALA A 243 13.93 -6.11 -12.15
N ASN A 244 14.00 -6.01 -13.46
CA ASN A 244 14.96 -5.14 -14.15
C ASN A 244 14.49 -3.67 -14.13
N PHE A 245 14.06 -3.18 -12.97
CA PHE A 245 13.75 -1.78 -12.69
C PHE A 245 14.84 -1.20 -11.83
N GLY A 246 15.12 0.11 -11.95
CA GLY A 246 16.08 0.76 -11.06
C GLY A 246 17.09 1.67 -11.75
N HIS A 247 16.84 2.05 -13.00
CA HIS A 247 17.67 3.01 -13.72
C HIS A 247 16.82 4.19 -14.19
N ASN A 248 16.87 5.30 -13.44
CA ASN A 248 16.13 6.51 -13.81
C ASN A 248 16.83 7.24 -14.98
N ALA A 249 16.05 7.92 -15.82
CA ALA A 249 16.61 8.88 -16.76
C ALA A 249 17.16 10.08 -16.01
N MET A 250 18.32 10.57 -16.41
CA MET A 250 19.05 11.67 -15.74
C MET A 250 19.46 12.76 -16.71
N ASN A 251 19.40 13.99 -16.24
CA ASN A 251 20.23 15.05 -16.79
C ASN A 251 21.57 15.00 -16.04
N TYR A 252 22.61 14.46 -16.69
CA TYR A 252 23.91 14.28 -16.07
C TYR A 252 24.68 15.60 -15.90
N GLU A 253 24.34 16.66 -16.65
CA GLU A 253 24.98 17.99 -16.52
C GLU A 253 24.54 18.67 -15.21
N THR A 254 23.26 18.52 -14.87
CA THR A 254 22.67 19.14 -13.66
C THR A 254 22.50 18.15 -12.51
N ASN A 255 22.79 16.88 -12.72
CA ASN A 255 22.54 15.77 -11.79
C ASN A 255 21.08 15.72 -11.32
N THR A 256 20.14 15.91 -12.26
CA THR A 256 18.70 15.99 -11.97
C THR A 256 17.97 14.78 -12.55
N PRO A 257 17.17 14.04 -11.76
CA PRO A 257 16.32 12.96 -12.26
C PRO A 257 15.26 13.49 -13.24
N LEU A 258 15.10 12.80 -14.37
CA LEU A 258 14.09 13.08 -15.39
C LEU A 258 12.94 12.07 -15.37
N SER A 259 13.05 11.00 -14.59
CA SER A 259 12.03 9.98 -14.42
C SER A 259 12.01 9.45 -12.98
N SER A 260 11.00 8.64 -12.70
CA SER A 260 10.82 7.94 -11.41
C SER A 260 10.54 6.47 -11.70
N THR A 261 11.27 5.58 -11.05
CA THR A 261 11.03 4.13 -11.12
C THR A 261 9.63 3.77 -10.56
N PHE A 262 9.12 4.54 -9.60
CA PHE A 262 7.82 4.29 -8.98
C PHE A 262 6.66 5.10 -9.58
N ALA A 263 6.82 5.62 -10.81
CA ALA A 263 5.77 6.39 -11.51
C ALA A 263 4.62 5.50 -12.04
N SER A 264 4.86 4.23 -12.33
CA SER A 264 3.84 3.31 -12.85
C SER A 264 3.11 2.60 -11.72
N GLU A 265 1.82 2.91 -11.54
CA GLU A 265 0.98 2.27 -10.52
C GLU A 265 0.87 0.74 -10.72
N VAL A 266 0.84 0.28 -11.95
CA VAL A 266 0.77 -1.14 -12.28
C VAL A 266 2.08 -1.84 -11.90
N GLN A 267 3.21 -1.24 -12.20
CA GLN A 267 4.53 -1.72 -11.76
C GLN A 267 4.65 -1.73 -10.24
N ASN A 268 4.17 -0.68 -9.56
CA ASN A 268 4.15 -0.61 -8.10
C ASN A 268 3.29 -1.70 -7.49
N ARG A 269 2.17 -2.06 -8.13
CA ARG A 269 1.33 -3.18 -7.69
C ARG A 269 2.10 -4.50 -7.72
N PHE A 270 2.84 -4.77 -8.79
CA PHE A 270 3.75 -5.93 -8.85
C PHE A 270 4.71 -5.95 -7.67
N LEU A 271 5.35 -4.82 -7.37
CA LEU A 271 6.35 -4.74 -6.28
C LEU A 271 5.72 -4.97 -4.91
N VAL A 272 4.54 -4.40 -4.65
CA VAL A 272 3.82 -4.60 -3.39
C VAL A 272 3.37 -6.05 -3.24
N ASP A 273 2.72 -6.62 -4.25
CA ASP A 273 2.24 -8.00 -4.23
C ASP A 273 3.39 -8.99 -4.11
N GLY A 274 4.49 -8.71 -4.80
CA GLY A 274 5.72 -9.48 -4.73
C GLY A 274 6.32 -9.48 -3.33
N LEU A 275 6.42 -8.32 -2.68
CA LEU A 275 6.93 -8.23 -1.31
C LEU A 275 6.02 -8.95 -0.29
N LEU A 276 4.72 -8.83 -0.43
CA LEU A 276 3.77 -9.53 0.43
C LEU A 276 3.90 -11.05 0.26
N TRP A 277 4.05 -11.53 -0.97
CA TRP A 277 4.33 -12.94 -1.24
C TRP A 277 5.66 -13.36 -0.64
N LEU A 278 6.73 -12.60 -0.83
CA LEU A 278 8.08 -12.89 -0.29
C LEU A 278 8.07 -12.90 1.25
N GLY A 279 7.36 -11.99 1.89
CA GLY A 279 7.30 -11.87 3.35
C GLY A 279 6.55 -13.00 4.07
N GLY A 280 5.99 -13.96 3.34
CA GLY A 280 5.23 -15.06 3.95
C GLY A 280 3.74 -14.74 4.14
N GLY A 281 3.27 -13.59 3.70
CA GLY A 281 1.84 -13.27 3.61
C GLY A 281 1.11 -14.08 2.52
N GLY A 282 1.81 -14.96 1.83
CA GLY A 282 1.27 -15.88 0.86
C GLY A 282 1.22 -17.31 1.40
N GLY A 283 0.44 -17.56 2.43
CA GLY A 283 -0.21 -18.87 2.53
C GLY A 283 -1.02 -19.07 1.24
N THR A 284 -1.19 -20.34 0.79
CA THR A 284 -1.90 -20.80 -0.42
C THR A 284 -3.37 -20.38 -0.54
N THR A 285 -3.76 -19.31 0.10
CA THR A 285 -4.92 -18.50 -0.21
C THR A 285 -4.47 -17.44 -1.21
N PRO A 286 -5.06 -17.34 -2.39
CA PRO A 286 -4.86 -16.19 -3.26
C PRO A 286 -5.00 -14.92 -2.42
N PRO A 287 -4.18 -13.87 -2.65
CA PRO A 287 -4.51 -12.59 -2.06
C PRO A 287 -5.98 -12.35 -2.39
N PRO A 288 -6.75 -11.90 -1.42
CA PRO A 288 -8.19 -11.89 -1.54
C PRO A 288 -8.58 -11.33 -2.89
N THR A 289 -9.42 -12.06 -3.58
CA THR A 289 -9.98 -11.74 -4.89
C THR A 289 -10.90 -10.51 -4.83
N GLY A 290 -10.30 -9.37 -4.47
CA GLY A 290 -10.75 -8.10 -4.96
C GLY A 290 -9.95 -7.87 -6.24
N GLY A 291 -10.46 -8.28 -7.38
CA GLY A 291 -9.92 -7.88 -8.68
C GLY A 291 -9.80 -6.36 -8.74
N PRO A 292 -9.02 -5.79 -9.69
CA PRO A 292 -8.93 -4.35 -9.84
C PRO A 292 -10.35 -3.78 -9.84
N ILE A 293 -10.61 -2.82 -8.96
CA ILE A 293 -11.93 -2.19 -8.88
C ILE A 293 -12.20 -1.59 -10.27
N SER A 294 -13.10 -2.21 -11.02
CA SER A 294 -13.44 -1.73 -12.36
C SER A 294 -14.10 -0.36 -12.28
N PRO A 295 -13.59 0.65 -12.98
CA PRO A 295 -14.18 1.99 -12.93
C PRO A 295 -15.58 2.08 -13.56
N THR A 296 -15.99 1.04 -14.29
CA THR A 296 -17.28 0.96 -14.94
C THR A 296 -18.29 0.06 -14.22
N ALA A 297 -17.82 -0.78 -13.30
CA ALA A 297 -18.68 -1.69 -12.55
C ALA A 297 -19.29 -1.04 -11.32
N TRP A 298 -20.42 -1.60 -10.89
CA TRP A 298 -21.09 -1.24 -9.65
C TRP A 298 -20.80 -2.29 -8.58
N TYR A 299 -20.66 -1.85 -7.34
CA TYR A 299 -20.30 -2.71 -6.21
C TYR A 299 -21.22 -2.47 -5.03
N THR A 300 -21.66 -3.51 -4.39
CA THR A 300 -22.13 -3.42 -3.01
C THR A 300 -20.91 -3.34 -2.11
N VAL A 301 -20.91 -2.40 -1.17
CA VAL A 301 -19.83 -2.13 -0.21
C VAL A 301 -20.28 -2.63 1.16
N ALA A 302 -19.84 -3.82 1.57
CA ALA A 302 -20.28 -4.47 2.80
C ALA A 302 -19.20 -4.40 3.88
N ASN A 303 -19.54 -3.92 5.08
CA ASN A 303 -18.61 -3.90 6.20
C ASN A 303 -18.17 -5.33 6.59
N ALA A 304 -16.90 -5.56 6.74
CA ALA A 304 -16.34 -6.89 7.00
C ALA A 304 -16.62 -7.38 8.43
N GLY A 305 -16.79 -6.47 9.38
CA GLY A 305 -17.02 -6.78 10.78
C GLY A 305 -18.44 -7.27 11.09
N ASN A 306 -19.45 -6.73 10.37
CA ASN A 306 -20.86 -7.02 10.68
C ASN A 306 -21.69 -7.45 9.45
N GLY A 307 -21.11 -7.41 8.24
CA GLY A 307 -21.78 -7.83 7.00
C GLY A 307 -22.82 -6.85 6.46
N LYS A 308 -23.02 -5.68 7.08
CA LYS A 308 -24.00 -4.68 6.60
C LYS A 308 -23.44 -3.85 5.47
N CYS A 309 -24.31 -3.37 4.60
CA CYS A 309 -23.98 -2.61 3.41
C CYS A 309 -23.97 -1.10 3.67
N VAL A 310 -23.06 -0.40 3.04
CA VAL A 310 -23.09 1.06 2.89
C VAL A 310 -24.34 1.40 2.08
N ASP A 311 -25.14 2.36 2.58
CA ASP A 311 -26.49 2.61 2.10
C ASP A 311 -26.78 4.12 2.10
N SER A 312 -27.40 4.61 1.03
CA SER A 312 -27.98 5.94 1.04
C SER A 312 -29.35 5.89 1.70
N ARG A 313 -29.46 6.50 2.88
CA ARG A 313 -30.66 6.42 3.73
C ARG A 313 -31.95 6.69 2.95
N SER A 314 -32.91 5.79 3.08
CA SER A 314 -34.22 5.86 2.42
C SER A 314 -34.12 5.97 0.88
N ALA A 315 -33.07 5.43 0.28
CA ALA A 315 -32.73 5.57 -1.14
C ALA A 315 -32.68 7.04 -1.61
N GLY A 316 -32.30 7.95 -0.71
CA GLY A 316 -32.20 9.38 -1.00
C GLY A 316 -31.17 9.70 -2.07
N THR A 317 -31.43 10.71 -2.89
CA THR A 317 -30.61 11.16 -4.02
C THR A 317 -30.19 12.62 -3.95
N ALA A 318 -30.64 13.33 -2.92
CA ALA A 318 -30.35 14.75 -2.71
C ALA A 318 -28.98 14.98 -2.10
N ASN A 319 -28.43 16.19 -2.23
CA ASN A 319 -27.31 16.64 -1.42
C ASN A 319 -27.68 16.59 0.07
N GLY A 320 -26.75 16.10 0.90
CA GLY A 320 -26.98 15.92 2.32
C GLY A 320 -27.65 14.59 2.69
N THR A 321 -27.96 13.72 1.71
CA THR A 321 -28.46 12.38 2.03
C THR A 321 -27.44 11.63 2.89
N VAL A 322 -27.87 11.16 4.04
CA VAL A 322 -27.04 10.43 4.99
C VAL A 322 -26.55 9.13 4.38
N ILE A 323 -25.25 8.86 4.50
CA ILE A 323 -24.67 7.55 4.25
C ILE A 323 -24.62 6.79 5.56
N GLN A 324 -25.23 5.62 5.57
CA GLN A 324 -25.40 4.76 6.73
C GLN A 324 -24.96 3.33 6.43
N GLN A 325 -24.88 2.48 7.44
CA GLN A 325 -24.97 1.04 7.23
C GLN A 325 -26.41 0.54 7.37
N TYR A 326 -26.77 -0.44 6.58
CA TYR A 326 -28.08 -1.09 6.63
C TYR A 326 -27.96 -2.56 6.20
N ALA A 327 -28.96 -3.40 6.58
CA ALA A 327 -29.02 -4.76 6.07
C ALA A 327 -28.95 -4.76 4.54
N CYS A 328 -28.10 -5.63 3.96
CA CYS A 328 -27.93 -5.70 2.52
C CYS A 328 -29.25 -6.16 1.85
N ASN A 329 -29.71 -5.39 0.86
CA ASN A 329 -31.01 -5.58 0.21
C ASN A 329 -30.96 -5.49 -1.31
N SER A 330 -29.74 -5.42 -1.89
CA SER A 330 -29.46 -5.34 -3.34
C SER A 330 -30.06 -4.13 -4.06
N SER A 331 -30.58 -3.14 -3.33
CA SER A 331 -31.13 -1.91 -3.95
C SER A 331 -30.04 -1.04 -4.57
N LEU A 332 -30.41 -0.14 -5.48
CA LEU A 332 -29.47 0.80 -6.08
C LEU A 332 -28.87 1.78 -5.04
N ALA A 333 -29.56 1.99 -3.90
CA ALA A 333 -29.08 2.78 -2.77
C ALA A 333 -27.79 2.21 -2.14
N GLN A 334 -27.54 0.90 -2.31
CA GLN A 334 -26.41 0.16 -1.76
C GLN A 334 -25.34 -0.15 -2.81
N GLN A 335 -25.44 0.41 -4.01
CA GLN A 335 -24.51 0.13 -5.10
C GLN A 335 -23.70 1.39 -5.42
N PHE A 336 -22.38 1.20 -5.51
CA PHE A 336 -21.41 2.27 -5.67
C PHE A 336 -20.43 1.97 -6.80
N GLN A 337 -20.00 3.01 -7.50
CA GLN A 337 -19.00 2.96 -8.57
C GLN A 337 -17.78 3.77 -8.16
N PHE A 338 -16.61 3.22 -8.39
CA PHE A 338 -15.33 3.81 -8.03
C PHE A 338 -14.66 4.39 -9.29
N GLN A 339 -14.89 5.65 -9.57
CA GLN A 339 -14.34 6.30 -10.76
C GLN A 339 -13.02 7.00 -10.46
N PRO A 340 -11.95 6.72 -11.23
CA PRO A 340 -10.64 7.32 -11.02
C PRO A 340 -10.68 8.86 -11.05
N THR A 341 -9.86 9.44 -10.19
CA THR A 341 -9.48 10.85 -10.19
C THR A 341 -7.95 10.93 -10.28
N SER A 342 -7.34 12.06 -9.98
CA SER A 342 -5.88 12.18 -10.02
C SER A 342 -5.20 11.53 -8.82
N GLY A 343 -3.96 11.03 -9.00
CA GLY A 343 -3.10 10.56 -7.90
C GLY A 343 -3.55 9.26 -7.21
N GLY A 344 -4.19 8.33 -7.94
CA GLY A 344 -4.62 7.03 -7.39
C GLY A 344 -5.87 7.11 -6.51
N PHE A 345 -6.55 8.26 -6.48
CA PHE A 345 -7.82 8.42 -5.79
C PHE A 345 -9.01 8.16 -6.72
N VAL A 346 -10.14 7.89 -6.11
CA VAL A 346 -11.42 7.67 -6.79
C VAL A 346 -12.52 8.54 -6.18
N ARG A 347 -13.48 8.93 -6.97
CA ARG A 347 -14.79 9.33 -6.46
C ARG A 347 -15.68 8.10 -6.35
N VAL A 348 -16.47 8.01 -5.29
CA VAL A 348 -17.34 6.86 -5.02
C VAL A 348 -18.78 7.29 -5.22
N ASN A 349 -19.34 7.00 -6.41
CA ASN A 349 -20.66 7.47 -6.83
C ASN A 349 -21.75 6.47 -6.43
N ASN A 350 -22.91 6.95 -6.00
CA ASN A 350 -24.06 6.09 -5.72
C ASN A 350 -24.86 5.79 -7.00
N ARG A 351 -25.27 4.51 -7.20
CA ARG A 351 -26.00 4.08 -8.42
C ARG A 351 -27.38 4.72 -8.54
N ASN A 352 -28.02 5.06 -7.43
CA ASN A 352 -29.33 5.71 -7.43
C ASN A 352 -29.28 7.12 -8.03
N ASN A 353 -28.11 7.80 -7.91
CA ASN A 353 -27.81 9.04 -8.61
C ASN A 353 -26.29 9.18 -8.77
N SER A 354 -25.77 8.84 -9.95
CA SER A 354 -24.34 8.81 -10.25
C SER A 354 -23.65 10.19 -10.25
N ALA A 355 -24.41 11.29 -10.17
CA ALA A 355 -23.86 12.63 -9.95
C ALA A 355 -23.54 12.89 -8.46
N ARG A 356 -23.88 11.97 -7.56
CA ARG A 356 -23.65 12.07 -6.12
C ARG A 356 -22.55 11.11 -5.71
N SER A 357 -21.59 11.63 -4.95
CA SER A 357 -20.45 10.87 -4.43
C SER A 357 -20.46 10.89 -2.91
N LEU A 358 -19.75 9.94 -2.30
CA LEU A 358 -19.44 9.97 -0.87
C LEU A 358 -18.64 11.23 -0.56
N ASP A 359 -19.13 11.98 0.41
CA ASP A 359 -18.63 13.30 0.79
C ASP A 359 -18.47 13.37 2.31
N VAL A 360 -17.34 13.87 2.78
CA VAL A 360 -17.16 14.21 4.19
C VAL A 360 -17.81 15.58 4.43
N THR A 361 -18.83 15.59 5.26
CA THR A 361 -19.63 16.78 5.56
C THR A 361 -18.77 17.98 5.97
N ASN A 362 -19.09 19.14 5.44
CA ASN A 362 -18.42 20.42 5.74
C ASN A 362 -16.91 20.43 5.48
N VAL A 363 -16.41 19.60 4.57
CA VAL A 363 -14.97 19.50 4.27
C VAL A 363 -14.14 19.29 5.53
N SER A 364 -14.70 18.54 6.51
CA SER A 364 -14.09 18.34 7.81
C SER A 364 -12.89 17.37 7.76
N THR A 365 -11.89 17.64 8.60
CA THR A 365 -10.77 16.72 8.84
C THR A 365 -10.86 16.05 10.22
N ALA A 366 -11.90 16.33 11.00
CA ALA A 366 -12.06 15.80 12.36
C ALA A 366 -12.49 14.32 12.35
N ASP A 367 -12.17 13.61 13.44
CA ASP A 367 -12.76 12.30 13.72
C ASP A 367 -14.28 12.46 13.93
N ASN A 368 -15.02 11.40 13.59
CA ASN A 368 -16.47 11.34 13.65
C ASN A 368 -17.20 12.32 12.70
N ALA A 369 -16.49 12.93 11.73
CA ALA A 369 -17.19 13.74 10.73
C ALA A 369 -18.09 12.85 9.88
N PRO A 370 -19.41 13.20 9.76
CA PRO A 370 -20.38 12.37 9.08
C PRO A 370 -20.14 12.25 7.58
N ILE A 371 -20.54 11.13 7.00
CA ILE A 371 -20.52 10.90 5.55
C ILE A 371 -21.92 11.09 4.98
N GLN A 372 -21.97 11.76 3.84
CA GLN A 372 -23.19 12.08 3.10
C GLN A 372 -23.02 11.85 1.60
N LEU A 373 -24.11 11.92 0.83
CA LEU A 373 -24.04 12.11 -0.61
C LEU A 373 -24.03 13.59 -0.94
N TRP A 374 -23.14 13.98 -1.85
CA TRP A 374 -23.09 15.34 -2.36
C TRP A 374 -22.74 15.38 -3.84
N THR A 375 -23.16 16.42 -4.55
CA THR A 375 -22.74 16.64 -5.94
C THR A 375 -21.22 16.69 -6.00
N TYR A 376 -20.63 15.88 -6.87
CA TYR A 376 -19.17 15.87 -7.03
C TYR A 376 -18.68 17.20 -7.60
N SER A 377 -17.83 17.89 -6.86
CA SER A 377 -17.22 19.17 -7.21
C SER A 377 -15.70 19.09 -7.41
N GLY A 378 -15.11 17.91 -7.25
CA GLY A 378 -13.67 17.71 -7.32
C GLY A 378 -12.92 17.99 -6.01
N GLY A 379 -13.63 18.28 -4.91
CA GLY A 379 -13.02 18.48 -3.59
C GLY A 379 -12.32 17.24 -3.06
N ASN A 380 -11.23 17.42 -2.32
CA ASN A 380 -10.47 16.30 -1.75
C ASN A 380 -11.28 15.54 -0.67
N ASN A 381 -12.27 16.17 -0.05
CA ASN A 381 -13.22 15.52 0.88
C ASN A 381 -14.17 14.53 0.19
N GLN A 382 -14.26 14.57 -1.15
CA GLN A 382 -15.07 13.67 -1.99
C GLN A 382 -14.23 12.60 -2.70
N GLN A 383 -12.95 12.55 -2.42
CA GLN A 383 -12.03 11.64 -3.07
C GLN A 383 -11.46 10.66 -2.04
N TRP A 384 -11.39 9.40 -2.44
CA TRP A 384 -11.05 8.30 -1.56
C TRP A 384 -10.00 7.40 -2.21
N GLN A 385 -9.11 6.88 -1.42
CA GLN A 385 -8.22 5.80 -1.85
C GLN A 385 -8.80 4.47 -1.35
N ALA A 386 -9.10 3.56 -2.26
CA ALA A 386 -9.48 2.20 -1.92
C ALA A 386 -8.21 1.37 -1.72
N VAL A 387 -7.80 1.18 -0.48
CA VAL A 387 -6.60 0.45 -0.11
C VAL A 387 -6.98 -1.00 0.17
N ALA A 388 -6.45 -1.93 -0.63
CA ALA A 388 -6.69 -3.36 -0.43
C ALA A 388 -6.08 -3.84 0.89
N GLU A 389 -6.79 -4.72 1.57
CA GLU A 389 -6.39 -5.34 2.84
C GLU A 389 -6.38 -6.86 2.71
N ALA A 390 -5.73 -7.53 3.65
CA ALA A 390 -5.78 -8.99 3.75
C ALA A 390 -7.24 -9.47 3.89
N GLY A 391 -7.60 -10.60 3.27
CA GLY A 391 -8.95 -11.16 3.33
C GLY A 391 -9.94 -10.62 2.28
N GLY A 392 -9.50 -9.86 1.23
CA GLY A 392 -10.35 -9.37 0.14
C GLY A 392 -11.19 -8.16 0.52
N THR A 393 -10.77 -7.46 1.51
CA THR A 393 -11.41 -6.24 1.96
C THR A 393 -10.62 -5.01 1.52
N TYR A 394 -11.25 -3.86 1.67
CA TYR A 394 -10.69 -2.55 1.37
C TYR A 394 -11.00 -1.60 2.52
N ARG A 395 -10.05 -0.75 2.88
CA ARG A 395 -10.36 0.48 3.61
C ARG A 395 -10.45 1.63 2.62
N LEU A 396 -11.39 2.53 2.85
CA LEU A 396 -11.56 3.73 2.04
C LEU A 396 -10.95 4.91 2.80
N VAL A 397 -9.84 5.43 2.31
CA VAL A 397 -9.07 6.53 2.95
C VAL A 397 -9.40 7.84 2.26
N ASN A 398 -9.89 8.82 3.00
CA ASN A 398 -10.24 10.13 2.47
C ASN A 398 -8.98 10.94 2.09
N ARG A 399 -8.99 11.54 0.91
CA ARG A 399 -7.84 12.31 0.36
C ARG A 399 -7.50 13.55 1.18
N LEU A 400 -8.50 14.22 1.74
CA LEU A 400 -8.30 15.46 2.49
C LEU A 400 -7.71 15.20 3.87
N SER A 401 -8.30 14.23 4.58
CA SER A 401 -8.02 14.01 6.00
C SER A 401 -7.04 12.88 6.28
N GLY A 402 -6.82 11.98 5.32
CA GLY A 402 -6.10 10.72 5.54
C GLY A 402 -6.83 9.73 6.45
N LYS A 403 -8.11 9.99 6.80
CA LYS A 403 -8.92 9.15 7.68
C LYS A 403 -9.72 8.11 6.91
N CYS A 404 -10.09 7.05 7.59
CA CYS A 404 -10.82 5.91 7.02
C CYS A 404 -12.34 6.09 7.16
N LEU A 405 -13.09 5.62 6.16
CA LEU A 405 -14.53 5.37 6.31
C LEU A 405 -14.73 4.38 7.46
N ASP A 406 -15.66 4.68 8.36
CA ASP A 406 -15.79 3.97 9.63
C ASP A 406 -17.25 3.76 10.02
N VAL A 407 -17.51 2.59 10.62
CA VAL A 407 -18.75 2.30 11.33
C VAL A 407 -18.57 2.66 12.81
N PRO A 408 -19.11 3.80 13.27
CA PRO A 408 -18.85 4.29 14.61
C PRO A 408 -19.18 3.25 15.69
N GLY A 409 -18.20 3.07 16.61
CA GLY A 409 -18.31 2.10 17.71
C GLY A 409 -18.39 0.64 17.27
N ALA A 410 -18.00 0.31 16.03
CA ALA A 410 -18.15 -1.02 15.43
C ALA A 410 -19.61 -1.53 15.56
N SER A 411 -20.59 -0.65 15.48
CA SER A 411 -22.02 -0.95 15.67
C SER A 411 -22.50 -2.04 14.70
N THR A 412 -23.38 -2.92 15.19
CA THR A 412 -24.08 -3.92 14.36
C THR A 412 -25.52 -3.52 14.05
N ALA A 413 -25.97 -2.33 14.48
CA ALA A 413 -27.34 -1.87 14.26
C ALA A 413 -27.53 -1.32 12.82
N ASP A 414 -28.76 -1.40 12.30
CA ASP A 414 -29.15 -0.72 11.08
C ASP A 414 -29.28 0.78 11.31
N SER A 415 -29.21 1.54 10.22
CA SER A 415 -29.40 3.00 10.19
C SER A 415 -28.32 3.78 10.95
N VAL A 416 -27.18 3.21 11.23
CA VAL A 416 -26.03 3.90 11.82
C VAL A 416 -25.35 4.73 10.73
N GLN A 417 -25.27 6.02 10.92
CA GLN A 417 -24.56 6.91 10.00
C GLN A 417 -23.05 6.61 10.02
N LEU A 418 -22.46 6.45 8.84
CA LEU A 418 -21.03 6.28 8.71
C LEU A 418 -20.31 7.63 8.89
N VAL A 419 -19.09 7.53 9.37
CA VAL A 419 -18.22 8.67 9.65
C VAL A 419 -16.83 8.45 9.01
N GLN A 420 -15.97 9.46 9.05
CA GLN A 420 -14.53 9.24 8.97
C GLN A 420 -13.93 9.16 10.37
N TYR A 421 -12.91 8.32 10.53
CA TYR A 421 -12.17 8.19 11.78
C TYR A 421 -10.69 7.86 11.50
N ALA A 422 -9.81 8.16 12.46
CA ALA A 422 -8.40 7.78 12.34
C ALA A 422 -8.28 6.29 11.97
N CYS A 423 -7.50 5.98 10.93
CA CYS A 423 -7.33 4.60 10.47
C CYS A 423 -6.68 3.76 11.56
N ASN A 424 -7.37 2.71 12.02
CA ASN A 424 -6.96 1.89 13.17
C ASN A 424 -6.89 0.38 12.85
N GLY A 425 -7.17 -0.02 11.59
CA GLY A 425 -7.12 -1.40 11.13
C GLY A 425 -8.22 -2.31 11.70
N SER A 426 -9.26 -1.75 12.33
CA SER A 426 -10.38 -2.54 12.85
C SER A 426 -11.32 -2.99 11.72
N ALA A 427 -12.09 -4.04 11.97
CA ALA A 427 -13.10 -4.52 11.03
C ALA A 427 -14.23 -3.49 10.75
N ALA A 428 -14.38 -2.47 11.62
CA ALA A 428 -15.32 -1.36 11.41
C ALA A 428 -14.91 -0.49 10.21
N GLN A 429 -13.64 -0.49 9.81
CA GLN A 429 -13.08 0.28 8.71
C GLN A 429 -12.77 -0.58 7.47
N SER A 430 -13.09 -1.86 7.51
CA SER A 430 -12.78 -2.85 6.47
C SER A 430 -14.06 -3.21 5.71
N PHE A 431 -14.02 -3.15 4.36
CA PHE A 431 -15.21 -3.35 3.52
C PHE A 431 -14.93 -4.33 2.38
N ARG A 432 -15.88 -5.22 2.10
CA ARG A 432 -15.89 -6.09 0.92
C ARG A 432 -16.60 -5.39 -0.22
N LEU A 433 -16.00 -5.41 -1.40
CA LEU A 433 -16.60 -4.92 -2.63
C LEU A 433 -17.14 -6.11 -3.42
N VAL A 434 -18.46 -6.23 -3.54
CA VAL A 434 -19.12 -7.30 -4.29
C VAL A 434 -19.68 -6.71 -5.56
N GLN A 435 -19.07 -7.07 -6.71
CA GLN A 435 -19.50 -6.59 -8.01
C GLN A 435 -20.95 -7.01 -8.29
N GLN A 436 -21.72 -6.07 -8.78
CA GLN A 436 -23.11 -6.25 -9.15
C GLN A 436 -23.23 -6.40 -10.67
N PRO A 437 -24.22 -7.13 -11.16
CA PRO A 437 -24.46 -7.32 -12.58
C PRO A 437 -24.83 -6.02 -13.32
#